data_414fb6a5cb0a258a466edbc920f0bf71
#
_entry.id   414fb6a5cb0a258a466edbc920f0bf71
#
_cell.length_a   1.000
_cell.length_b   1.000
_cell.length_c   1.000
_cell.angle_alpha   90.00
_cell.angle_beta   90.00
_cell.angle_gamma   90.00
#
_symmetry.space_group_name_H-M   'P 1'
#
loop_
_entity.id
_entity.type
_entity.pdbx_description
1 polymer ?
#
loop_
_entity_poly.entity_id
_entity_poly.type
_entity_poly.pdbx_seq_one_letter_code
_entity_poly.pdbx_strand_id
1 'polypeptide(L)' 'MVLTTTDSQAVAESIANELVSSKLAACVQIDGPIKSVYVWEDQLESSQELRLSIKTTQAKVAEIVESIKTLHN' A
#
# COMPACT_ATOMS: atom_id res chain seq x y z
N MET A 1 -5.18 -10.40 -4.86
CA MET A 1 -4.63 -9.03 -4.95
C MET A 1 -4.70 -8.35 -3.59
N VAL A 2 -3.66 -7.64 -3.22
CA VAL A 2 -3.61 -6.89 -1.96
C VAL A 2 -3.68 -5.40 -2.26
N LEU A 3 -4.50 -4.67 -1.52
CA LEU A 3 -4.63 -3.22 -1.65
C LEU A 3 -4.17 -2.55 -0.36
N THR A 4 -3.39 -1.49 -0.50
CA THR A 4 -3.02 -0.65 0.64
C THR A 4 -2.88 0.80 0.18
N THR A 5 -2.84 1.71 1.13
CA THR A 5 -2.67 3.14 0.84
C THR A 5 -1.59 3.74 1.72
N THR A 6 -0.99 4.81 1.25
CA THR A 6 -0.04 5.60 2.02
C THR A 6 -0.10 7.05 1.54
N ASP A 7 0.21 7.97 2.42
CA ASP A 7 0.29 9.39 2.06
C ASP A 7 1.69 9.79 1.57
N SER A 8 2.64 8.87 1.58
CA SER A 8 4.03 9.14 1.22
C SER A 8 4.42 8.47 -0.09
N GLN A 9 4.86 9.26 -1.06
CA GLN A 9 5.39 8.77 -2.33
C GLN A 9 6.60 7.87 -2.10
N ALA A 10 7.50 8.28 -1.20
CA ALA A 10 8.70 7.51 -0.89
C ALA A 10 8.37 6.15 -0.30
N VAL A 11 7.39 6.08 0.62
CA VAL A 11 6.95 4.82 1.19
C VAL A 11 6.31 3.94 0.13
N ALA A 12 5.46 4.51 -0.74
CA ALA A 12 4.83 3.76 -1.82
C ALA A 12 5.87 3.10 -2.72
N GLU A 13 6.88 3.85 -3.15
CA GLU A 13 7.92 3.33 -4.02
C GLU A 13 8.79 2.29 -3.30
N SER A 14 9.08 2.50 -2.01
CA SER A 14 9.85 1.54 -1.23
C SER A 14 9.12 0.21 -1.11
N ILE A 15 7.83 0.24 -0.83
CA ILE A 15 7.00 -0.98 -0.75
C ILE A 15 6.98 -1.69 -2.11
N ALA A 16 6.72 -0.95 -3.18
CA ALA A 16 6.64 -1.52 -4.52
C ALA A 16 7.95 -2.19 -4.92
N ASN A 17 9.08 -1.49 -4.74
CA ASN A 17 10.38 -2.01 -5.11
C ASN A 17 10.75 -3.25 -4.29
N GLU A 18 10.50 -3.23 -3.00
CA GLU A 18 10.82 -4.36 -2.14
C GLU A 18 9.99 -5.60 -2.50
N LEU A 19 8.70 -5.44 -2.70
CA LEU A 19 7.83 -6.58 -2.98
C LEU A 19 8.12 -7.22 -4.34
N VAL A 20 8.44 -6.41 -5.34
CA VAL A 20 8.75 -6.95 -6.68
C VAL A 20 10.16 -7.54 -6.71
N SER A 21 11.14 -6.87 -6.12
CA SER A 21 12.53 -7.36 -6.15
C SER A 21 12.70 -8.63 -5.32
N SER A 22 11.94 -8.80 -4.25
CA SER A 22 11.96 -10.02 -3.44
C SER A 22 11.10 -11.14 -4.02
N LYS A 23 10.41 -10.87 -5.14
CA LYS A 23 9.53 -11.81 -5.84
C LYS A 23 8.29 -12.21 -5.02
N LEU A 24 7.91 -11.39 -4.06
CA LEU A 24 6.66 -11.59 -3.34
C LEU A 24 5.45 -11.14 -4.16
N ALA A 25 5.65 -10.16 -5.04
CA ALA A 25 4.61 -9.70 -5.94
C ALA A 25 5.11 -9.76 -7.38
N ALA A 26 4.20 -10.10 -8.30
CA ALA A 26 4.50 -10.07 -9.72
C ALA A 26 4.52 -8.64 -10.24
N CYS A 27 3.67 -7.79 -9.68
CA CYS A 27 3.51 -6.41 -10.12
C CYS A 27 2.90 -5.59 -9.00
N VAL A 28 3.33 -4.35 -8.87
CA VAL A 28 2.71 -3.37 -7.97
C VAL A 28 2.39 -2.13 -8.78
N GLN A 29 1.14 -1.72 -8.75
CA GLN A 29 0.71 -0.49 -9.41
C GLN A 29 0.43 0.55 -8.35
N ILE A 30 0.93 1.77 -8.58
CA ILE A 30 0.73 2.89 -7.69
C ILE A 30 -0.13 3.90 -8.43
N ASP A 31 -1.28 4.24 -7.88
CA ASP A 31 -2.14 5.24 -8.48
C ASP A 31 -2.63 6.24 -7.45
N GLY A 32 -3.02 7.39 -7.94
CA GLY A 32 -3.45 8.50 -7.11
C GLY A 32 -2.89 9.81 -7.61
N PRO A 33 -3.01 10.88 -6.83
CA PRO A 33 -3.58 10.86 -5.47
C PRO A 33 -5.09 10.62 -5.47
N ILE A 34 -5.55 9.87 -4.47
CA ILE A 34 -6.97 9.67 -4.22
C ILE A 34 -7.35 10.42 -2.95
N LYS A 35 -8.59 10.88 -2.89
CA LYS A 35 -9.08 11.58 -1.71
C LYS A 35 -9.86 10.59 -0.85
N SER A 36 -9.43 10.44 0.41
CA SER A 36 -10.12 9.63 1.39
C SER A 36 -10.85 10.55 2.35
N VAL A 37 -12.12 10.28 2.57
CA VAL A 37 -12.94 11.06 3.50
C VAL A 37 -13.39 10.10 4.60
N TYR A 38 -13.17 10.48 5.85
CA TYR A 38 -13.43 9.59 6.97
C TYR A 38 -13.74 10.40 8.24
N VAL A 39 -14.21 9.71 9.25
CA VAL A 39 -14.47 10.32 10.56
C VAL A 39 -13.36 9.89 11.52
N TRP A 40 -12.74 10.87 12.14
CA TRP A 40 -11.70 10.66 13.14
C TRP A 40 -12.04 11.54 14.37
N GLU A 41 -12.16 10.88 15.51
CA GLU A 41 -12.51 11.57 16.76
C GLU A 41 -13.74 12.47 16.62
N ASP A 42 -14.81 11.92 16.04
CA ASP A 42 -16.09 12.58 15.78
C ASP A 42 -16.02 13.78 14.83
N GLN A 43 -14.90 13.92 14.11
CA GLN A 43 -14.75 14.98 13.12
C GLN A 43 -14.56 14.41 11.72
N LEU A 44 -15.13 15.11 10.75
CA LEU A 44 -14.97 14.74 9.35
C LEU A 44 -13.60 15.22 8.87
N GLU A 45 -12.80 14.27 8.42
CA GLU A 45 -11.45 14.53 7.93
C GLU A 45 -11.32 14.08 6.48
N SER A 46 -10.33 14.64 5.78
CA SER A 46 -9.98 14.15 4.46
C SER A 46 -8.46 14.16 4.30
N SER A 47 -7.96 13.24 3.49
CA SER A 47 -6.55 13.19 3.17
C SER A 47 -6.36 12.74 1.73
N GLN A 48 -5.21 13.08 1.15
CA GLN A 48 -4.82 12.58 -0.15
C GLN A 48 -3.83 11.44 0.05
N GLU A 49 -4.09 10.34 -0.66
CA GLU A 49 -3.30 9.13 -0.50
C GLU A 49 -2.98 8.52 -1.85
N LEU A 50 -1.92 7.72 -1.87
CA LEU A 50 -1.57 6.89 -3.01
C LEU A 50 -2.05 5.48 -2.72
N ARG A 51 -2.60 4.81 -3.72
CA ARG A 51 -3.07 3.44 -3.58
C ARG A 51 -2.13 2.50 -4.30
N LEU A 52 -1.73 1.43 -3.60
CA LEU A 52 -0.94 0.36 -4.18
C LEU A 52 -1.82 -0.85 -4.42
N SER A 53 -1.80 -1.33 -5.67
CA SER A 53 -2.47 -2.56 -6.06
C SER A 53 -1.38 -3.60 -6.28
N ILE A 54 -1.34 -4.62 -5.42
CA ILE A 54 -0.27 -5.61 -5.38
C ILE A 54 -0.79 -6.92 -5.94
N LYS A 55 -0.26 -7.31 -7.09
CA LYS A 55 -0.67 -8.55 -7.76
C LYS A 55 0.24 -9.68 -7.33
N THR A 56 -0.34 -10.70 -6.70
CA THR A 56 0.39 -11.81 -6.13
C THR A 56 -0.47 -13.07 -6.07
N THR A 57 0.14 -14.18 -5.67
CA THR A 57 -0.59 -15.42 -5.43
C THR A 57 -1.12 -15.44 -4.00
N GLN A 58 -2.17 -16.24 -3.76
CA GLN A 58 -2.76 -16.40 -2.44
C GLN A 58 -1.71 -16.87 -1.41
N ALA A 59 -0.80 -17.72 -1.83
CA ALA A 59 0.23 -18.28 -0.94
C ALA A 59 1.17 -17.21 -0.38
N LYS A 60 1.32 -16.07 -1.06
CA LYS A 60 2.27 -15.02 -0.66
C LYS A 60 1.63 -13.86 0.08
N VAL A 61 0.30 -13.87 0.23
CA VAL A 61 -0.41 -12.74 0.85
C VAL A 61 0.08 -12.45 2.27
N ALA A 62 0.27 -13.50 3.09
CA ALA A 62 0.71 -13.32 4.46
C ALA A 62 2.08 -12.67 4.55
N GLU A 63 3.02 -13.09 3.70
CA GLU A 63 4.36 -12.50 3.66
C GLU A 63 4.33 -11.05 3.21
N ILE A 64 3.45 -10.72 2.27
CA ILE A 64 3.27 -9.35 1.78
C ILE A 64 2.75 -8.46 2.91
N VAL A 65 1.76 -8.92 3.66
CA VAL A 65 1.20 -8.17 4.77
C VAL A 65 2.27 -7.88 5.81
N GLU A 66 3.11 -8.85 6.14
CA GLU A 66 4.21 -8.65 7.08
C GLU A 66 5.25 -7.65 6.55
N SER A 67 5.59 -7.74 5.26
CA SER A 67 6.52 -6.79 4.65
C SER A 67 5.99 -5.37 4.68
N ILE A 68 4.70 -5.19 4.41
CA ILE A 68 4.07 -3.87 4.45
C ILE A 68 4.13 -3.30 5.87
N LYS A 69 3.86 -4.10 6.88
CA LYS A 69 3.92 -3.65 8.27
C LYS A 69 5.32 -3.18 8.66
N THR A 70 6.36 -3.79 8.10
CA THR A 70 7.74 -3.41 8.36
C THR A 70 8.11 -2.12 7.65
N LEU A 71 7.66 -1.93 6.40
CA LEU A 71 8.02 -0.79 5.57
C LEU A 71 7.12 0.42 5.78
N HIS A 72 5.88 0.19 6.19
CA HIS A 72 4.90 1.25 6.38
C HIS A 72 4.94 1.69 7.85
N ASN A 73 5.06 2.95 8.07
CA ASN A 73 5.07 3.52 9.43
C ASN A 73 3.66 3.84 9.93
#